data_c2b967d6a0879a970da51e93a270f536
#
_entry.id   c2b967d6a0879a970da51e93a270f536
#
_cell.length_a   1.000
_cell.length_b   1.000
_cell.length_c   1.000
_cell.angle_alpha   90.00
_cell.angle_beta   90.00
_cell.angle_gamma   90.00
#
_symmetry.space_group_name_H-M   'P 1'
#
loop_
_entity.id
_entity.type
_entity.pdbx_description
1 polymer ?
#
loop_
_entity_poly.entity_id
_entity_poly.type
_entity_poly.pdbx_seq_one_letter_code
_entity_poly.pdbx_strand_id
1 'polypeptide(L)' 'MTREIPCNIGDDVFAIQNFKGTKHIMKGKVSEMFYVGEQMDLCIVVHNIRRGYWGKDIFDTYEKAEEYLNANRRST' A
#
# COMPACT_ATOMS: atom_id res chain seq x y z
N MET A 1 9.18 6.42 21.64
CA MET A 1 8.02 6.86 20.88
C MET A 1 7.41 5.69 20.13
N THR A 2 6.19 5.34 20.46
CA THR A 2 5.48 4.24 19.78
C THR A 2 4.89 4.73 18.47
N ARG A 3 5.23 4.06 17.38
CA ARG A 3 4.58 4.35 16.11
C ARG A 3 3.20 3.72 16.10
N GLU A 4 2.22 4.48 15.71
CA GLU A 4 0.88 3.93 15.52
C GLU A 4 0.87 3.04 14.30
N ILE A 5 0.28 1.86 14.46
CA ILE A 5 0.09 0.96 13.33
C ILE A 5 -1.16 1.46 12.59
N PRO A 6 -1.04 1.84 11.30
CA PRO A 6 -2.16 2.47 10.57
C PRO A 6 -3.29 1.51 10.24
N CYS A 7 -3.05 0.21 10.34
CA CYS A 7 -4.07 -0.80 10.03
C CYS A 7 -3.77 -2.07 10.81
N ASN A 8 -4.71 -3.00 10.80
CA ASN A 8 -4.58 -4.29 11.48
C ASN A 8 -4.72 -5.42 10.46
N ILE A 9 -4.22 -6.60 10.84
CA ILE A 9 -4.41 -7.80 10.02
C ILE A 9 -5.91 -8.05 9.87
N GLY A 10 -6.34 -8.26 8.63
CA GLY A 10 -7.75 -8.44 8.29
C GLY A 10 -8.45 -7.19 7.82
N ASP A 11 -7.82 -6.02 7.96
CA ASP A 11 -8.38 -4.77 7.48
C ASP A 11 -8.35 -4.69 5.95
N ASP A 12 -9.31 -3.97 5.39
CA ASP A 12 -9.32 -3.70 3.96
C ASP A 12 -8.35 -2.58 3.63
N VAL A 13 -7.54 -2.79 2.61
CA VAL A 13 -6.59 -1.80 2.12
C VAL A 13 -6.64 -1.78 0.59
N PHE A 14 -6.02 -0.75 0.02
CA PHE A 14 -5.98 -0.57 -1.44
C PHE A 14 -4.53 -0.62 -1.92
N ALA A 15 -4.24 -1.57 -2.79
CA ALA A 15 -2.90 -1.78 -3.30
C ALA A 15 -2.81 -1.32 -4.76
N ILE A 16 -1.73 -0.64 -5.08
CA ILE A 16 -1.45 -0.25 -6.46
C ILE A 16 -0.66 -1.38 -7.11
N GLN A 17 -1.19 -1.92 -8.18
CA GLN A 17 -0.56 -3.03 -8.89
C GLN A 17 -0.39 -2.69 -10.37
N ASN A 18 0.80 -2.98 -10.92
CA ASN A 18 1.09 -2.77 -12.32
C ASN A 18 0.77 -4.05 -13.07
N PHE A 19 -0.11 -3.95 -14.05
CA PHE A 19 -0.48 -5.08 -14.89
C PHE A 19 -0.42 -4.65 -16.36
N LYS A 20 0.46 -5.27 -17.12
CA LYS A 20 0.67 -4.98 -18.54
C LYS A 20 0.94 -3.50 -18.81
N GLY A 21 1.76 -2.88 -17.96
CA GLY A 21 2.12 -1.48 -18.10
C GLY A 21 1.08 -0.48 -17.60
N THR A 22 -0.06 -0.95 -17.12
CA THR A 22 -1.12 -0.11 -16.57
C THR A 22 -1.23 -0.34 -15.07
N LYS A 23 -1.32 0.74 -14.31
CA LYS A 23 -1.46 0.66 -12.87
C LYS A 23 -2.92 0.59 -12.47
N HIS A 24 -3.23 -0.33 -11.59
CA HIS A 24 -4.58 -0.56 -11.09
C HIS A 24 -4.60 -0.49 -9.57
N ILE A 25 -5.71 -0.04 -9.01
CA ILE A 25 -5.93 -0.03 -7.57
C ILE A 25 -6.81 -1.23 -7.24
N MET A 26 -6.30 -2.12 -6.39
CA MET A 26 -7.01 -3.33 -6.01
C MET A 26 -7.26 -3.36 -4.51
N LYS A 27 -8.48 -3.69 -4.13
CA LYS A 27 -8.85 -3.83 -2.73
C LYS A 27 -8.51 -5.25 -2.25
N GLY A 28 -7.92 -5.34 -1.08
CA GLY A 28 -7.61 -6.63 -0.48
C GLY A 28 -7.51 -6.52 1.03
N LYS A 29 -7.27 -7.64 1.69
CA LYS A 29 -7.15 -7.67 3.15
C LYS A 29 -5.69 -7.84 3.55
N VAL A 30 -5.32 -7.19 4.64
CA VAL A 30 -3.98 -7.31 5.21
C VAL A 30 -3.81 -8.72 5.79
N SER A 31 -2.79 -9.45 5.31
CA SER A 31 -2.46 -10.77 5.84
C SER A 31 -1.26 -10.73 6.78
N GLU A 32 -0.32 -9.83 6.54
CA GLU A 32 0.86 -9.66 7.38
C GLU A 32 1.33 -8.22 7.35
N MET A 33 2.03 -7.80 8.40
CA MET A 33 2.66 -6.50 8.50
C MET A 33 4.01 -6.67 9.19
N PHE A 34 5.04 -5.98 8.68
CA PHE A 34 6.36 -5.99 9.31
C PHE A 34 7.15 -4.77 8.88
N TYR A 35 8.15 -4.42 9.70
CA TYR A 35 9.04 -3.30 9.38
C TYR A 35 10.29 -3.81 8.68
N VAL A 36 10.76 -3.03 7.71
CA VAL A 36 11.90 -3.40 6.88
C VAL A 36 12.93 -2.28 6.90
N GLY A 37 14.21 -2.67 7.02
CA GLY A 37 15.32 -1.75 6.93
C GLY A 37 15.57 -0.93 8.17
N GLU A 38 16.64 -0.15 8.13
CA GLU A 38 17.03 0.70 9.26
C GLU A 38 16.04 1.83 9.51
N GLN A 39 15.36 2.26 8.46
CA GLN A 39 14.36 3.33 8.56
C GLN A 39 13.00 2.83 9.02
N MET A 40 12.86 1.52 9.25
CA MET A 40 11.64 0.92 9.74
C MET A 40 10.43 1.23 8.85
N ASP A 41 10.60 1.03 7.55
CA ASP A 41 9.50 1.17 6.61
C ASP A 41 8.47 0.06 6.84
N LEU A 42 7.21 0.44 6.91
CA LEU A 42 6.14 -0.52 7.13
C LEU A 42 5.79 -1.23 5.83
N CYS A 43 6.03 -2.54 5.82
CA CYS A 43 5.67 -3.40 4.70
C CYS A 43 4.39 -4.15 5.03
N ILE A 44 3.44 -4.13 4.10
CA ILE A 44 2.15 -4.79 4.27
C ILE A 44 1.97 -5.84 3.18
N VAL A 45 1.61 -7.04 3.60
CA VAL A 45 1.29 -8.13 2.66
C VAL A 45 -0.22 -8.17 2.50
N VAL A 46 -0.69 -7.93 1.29
CA VAL A 46 -2.11 -7.99 0.95
C VAL A 46 -2.42 -9.37 0.37
N HIS A 47 -3.35 -10.07 0.99
CA HIS A 47 -3.68 -11.43 0.64
C HIS A 47 -4.04 -11.59 -0.84
N ASN A 48 -3.35 -12.52 -1.51
CA ASN A 48 -3.56 -12.85 -2.92
C ASN A 48 -3.34 -11.70 -3.91
N ILE A 49 -2.77 -10.58 -3.45
CA ILE A 49 -2.50 -9.45 -4.35
C ILE A 49 -1.00 -9.18 -4.42
N ARG A 50 -0.46 -8.56 -3.37
CA ARG A 50 0.97 -8.24 -3.36
C ARG A 50 1.43 -7.80 -1.99
N ARG A 51 2.75 -7.68 -1.88
CA ARG A 51 3.42 -7.05 -0.76
C ARG A 51 3.89 -5.66 -1.22
N GLY A 52 3.74 -4.67 -0.36
CA GLY A 52 4.17 -3.31 -0.69
C GLY A 52 4.34 -2.46 0.56
N TYR A 53 4.84 -1.24 0.36
CA TYR A 53 5.10 -0.32 1.45
C TYR A 53 3.90 0.59 1.68
N TRP A 54 3.61 0.81 2.95
CA TRP A 54 2.53 1.70 3.34
C TRP A 54 2.81 3.13 2.86
N GLY A 55 1.81 3.73 2.22
CA GLY A 55 1.91 5.09 1.73
C GLY A 55 2.57 5.23 0.35
N LYS A 56 3.09 4.13 -0.20
CA LYS A 56 3.68 4.12 -1.54
C LYS A 56 2.94 3.16 -2.48
N ASP A 57 2.70 1.95 -1.99
CA ASP A 57 2.01 0.93 -2.77
C ASP A 57 0.67 0.56 -2.15
N ILE A 58 0.53 0.74 -0.84
CA ILE A 58 -0.64 0.32 -0.07
C ILE A 58 -1.21 1.54 0.65
N PHE A 59 -2.52 1.71 0.58
CA PHE A 59 -3.21 2.84 1.18
C PHE A 59 -4.47 2.38 1.91
N ASP A 60 -4.92 3.20 2.86
CA ASP A 60 -6.11 2.89 3.64
C ASP A 60 -7.42 3.24 2.91
N THR A 61 -7.37 4.14 1.92
CA THR A 61 -8.54 4.50 1.14
C THR A 61 -8.23 4.50 -0.35
N TYR A 62 -9.26 4.29 -1.15
CA TYR A 62 -9.15 4.35 -2.61
C TYR A 62 -8.68 5.74 -3.07
N GLU A 63 -9.22 6.77 -2.43
CA GLU A 63 -8.90 8.14 -2.78
C GLU A 63 -7.42 8.46 -2.62
N LYS A 64 -6.80 7.99 -1.53
CA LYS A 64 -5.38 8.20 -1.30
C LYS A 64 -4.52 7.49 -2.34
N ALA A 65 -4.91 6.27 -2.70
CA ALA A 65 -4.21 5.52 -3.76
C ALA A 65 -4.33 6.25 -5.10
N GLU A 66 -5.51 6.75 -5.42
CA GLU A 66 -5.74 7.49 -6.65
C GLU A 66 -4.94 8.79 -6.70
N GLU A 67 -4.90 9.52 -5.60
CA GLU A 67 -4.10 10.74 -5.51
C GLU A 67 -2.61 10.47 -5.76
N TYR A 68 -2.11 9.40 -5.19
CA TYR A 68 -0.72 9.01 -5.39
C TYR A 68 -0.43 8.70 -6.86
N LEU A 69 -1.33 7.97 -7.51
CA LEU A 69 -1.18 7.67 -8.93
C LEU A 69 -1.21 8.93 -9.79
N ASN A 70 -2.12 9.84 -9.50
CA ASN A 70 -2.23 11.09 -10.25
C ASN A 70 -1.02 11.98 -10.06
N ALA A 71 -0.50 12.06 -8.84
CA ALA A 71 0.70 12.84 -8.57
C ALA A 71 1.91 12.29 -9.33
N ASN A 72 2.05 10.97 -9.40
CA ASN A 72 3.15 10.34 -10.14
C ASN A 72 3.03 10.55 -11.64
N ARG A 73 1.82 10.58 -12.17
CA ARG A 73 1.60 10.85 -13.59
C ARG A 73 2.00 12.26 -13.98
N ARG A 74 1.81 13.22 -13.08
CA ARG A 74 2.13 14.62 -13.34
C ARG A 74 3.63 14.90 -13.32
N SER A 75 4.41 14.04 -12.70
CA SER A 75 5.85 14.25 -12.58
C SER A 75 6.64 13.74 -13.78
N THR A 76 5.99 13.23 -14.78
CA THR A 76 6.64 12.79 -16.01
C THR A 76 6.59 13.85 -17.10
#